data_95ee105ae544a29eb6c00498aa9d70ac
#
_entry.id   95ee105ae544a29eb6c00498aa9d70ac
#
_cell.length_a   1.000
_cell.length_b   1.000
_cell.length_c   1.000
_cell.angle_alpha   90.00
_cell.angle_beta   90.00
_cell.angle_gamma   90.00
#
_symmetry.space_group_name_H-M   'P 1'
#
loop_
_entity.id
_entity.type
_entity.pdbx_description
1 polymer ?
#
loop_
_entity_poly.entity_id
_entity_poly.type
_entity_poly.pdbx_seq_one_letter_code
_entity_poly.pdbx_strand_id
1 'polypeptide(L)'
;LEQPKVAAVMFEGGAPKTPLDMTMKNVRKEIALDTLAKLALAPEIDEIILATNYEDLAYEALEFATVDLEPSSDRFHFGLRLREIIVKYGLENVLYLGGASAPLMYPHEFDQIALTLKQSRNTVIMNNVQSADLVAFTPARAIDEIELPDNDNQLGNLLRGIGMRRLLIPNSGRVNFDVDTPTDILILGLHPQCGERASKIINSLDWPTENLHKALDLLKDDSREIAVIGRVGPSVIQYINSNMVHRMRVFSEERGMKALGREERGEVVSLLGFVISELGPAKFFSYLSEICDLAFIDTRVIFAHCQGKVSDWDRFYSDLGQYQVIQNQWVREFTKSAVEARIPVILGGHSLVAAGLWIMAEMVASEKQASGYRHNTSIMAPY
;
A
#
# COMPACT_ATOMS: atom_id res chain seq x y z
N LEU A 1 37.37 -8.60 10.34
CA LEU A 1 36.61 -7.34 10.21
C LEU A 1 35.18 -7.64 10.64
N GLU A 2 34.66 -6.89 11.62
CA GLU A 2 33.25 -6.94 11.99
C GLU A 2 32.41 -6.61 10.76
N GLN A 3 31.33 -7.37 10.55
CA GLN A 3 30.41 -7.03 9.45
C GLN A 3 29.66 -5.74 9.80
N PRO A 4 29.41 -4.86 8.83
CA PRO A 4 28.69 -3.61 9.09
C PRO A 4 27.26 -3.92 9.57
N LYS A 5 26.83 -3.20 10.63
CA LYS A 5 25.52 -3.40 11.24
C LYS A 5 24.37 -2.86 10.37
N VAL A 6 23.22 -3.51 10.42
CA VAL A 6 21.99 -3.07 9.77
C VAL A 6 20.95 -2.72 10.82
N ALA A 7 20.45 -1.47 10.76
CA ALA A 7 19.34 -1.02 11.57
C ALA A 7 18.05 -0.96 10.73
N ALA A 8 16.98 -1.59 11.22
CA ALA A 8 15.65 -1.36 10.73
C ALA A 8 15.07 -0.10 11.40
N VAL A 9 14.65 0.88 10.60
CA VAL A 9 14.06 2.14 11.09
C VAL A 9 12.62 2.22 10.59
N MET A 10 11.68 2.16 11.53
CA MET A 10 10.26 2.25 11.24
C MET A 10 9.71 3.61 11.68
N PHE A 11 8.90 4.23 10.81
CA PHE A 11 8.16 5.44 11.15
C PHE A 11 6.67 5.14 11.19
N GLU A 12 6.02 5.40 12.31
CA GLU A 12 4.56 5.37 12.44
C GLU A 12 4.09 6.49 13.36
N GLY A 13 3.29 7.39 12.82
CA GLY A 13 2.83 8.55 13.58
C GLY A 13 1.84 9.39 12.79
N GLY A 14 1.38 10.47 13.41
CA GLY A 14 0.44 11.40 12.80
C GLY A 14 -0.40 12.16 13.82
N ALA A 15 -1.45 12.83 13.33
CA ALA A 15 -2.39 13.62 14.13
C ALA A 15 -3.83 13.28 13.71
N PRO A 16 -4.41 12.18 14.22
CA PRO A 16 -5.79 11.79 13.89
C PRO A 16 -6.77 12.87 14.38
N LYS A 17 -7.69 13.28 13.50
CA LYS A 17 -8.64 14.39 13.77
C LYS A 17 -10.08 13.93 13.87
N THR A 18 -10.40 12.77 13.33
CA THR A 18 -11.76 12.23 13.29
C THR A 18 -11.82 10.85 13.95
N PRO A 19 -13.01 10.37 14.34
CA PRO A 19 -13.16 8.99 14.83
C PRO A 19 -12.64 7.95 13.85
N LEU A 20 -12.79 8.18 12.55
CA LEU A 20 -12.29 7.26 11.51
C LEU A 20 -10.76 7.28 11.44
N ASP A 21 -10.12 8.47 11.51
CA ASP A 21 -8.66 8.57 11.59
C ASP A 21 -8.12 7.87 12.84
N MET A 22 -8.85 7.95 13.97
CA MET A 22 -8.48 7.24 15.19
C MET A 22 -8.57 5.72 15.02
N THR A 23 -9.59 5.24 14.32
CA THR A 23 -9.72 3.82 13.98
C THR A 23 -8.57 3.39 13.07
N MET A 24 -8.26 4.16 12.03
CA MET A 24 -7.11 3.91 11.14
C MET A 24 -5.80 3.87 11.92
N LYS A 25 -5.54 4.86 12.80
CA LYS A 25 -4.38 4.88 13.70
C LYS A 25 -4.28 3.60 14.51
N ASN A 26 -5.36 3.18 15.15
CA ASN A 26 -5.35 2.00 16.02
C ASN A 26 -5.03 0.73 15.23
N VAL A 27 -5.59 0.57 14.02
CA VAL A 27 -5.27 -0.57 13.15
C VAL A 27 -3.81 -0.52 12.69
N ARG A 28 -3.31 0.65 12.23
CA ARG A 28 -1.92 0.82 11.80
C ARG A 28 -0.94 0.56 12.94
N LYS A 29 -1.28 0.94 14.17
CA LYS A 29 -0.51 0.60 15.37
C LYS A 29 -0.32 -0.91 15.51
N GLU A 30 -1.40 -1.68 15.41
CA GLU A 30 -1.32 -3.15 15.53
C GLU A 30 -0.54 -3.79 14.36
N ILE A 31 -0.69 -3.25 13.15
CA ILE A 31 0.12 -3.65 11.98
C ILE A 31 1.62 -3.39 12.24
N ALA A 32 1.96 -2.21 12.76
CA ALA A 32 3.33 -1.84 13.08
C ALA A 32 3.94 -2.78 14.13
N LEU A 33 3.19 -3.11 15.19
CA LEU A 33 3.63 -4.07 16.23
C LEU A 33 3.86 -5.48 15.66
N ASP A 34 2.96 -5.97 14.80
CA ASP A 34 3.15 -7.25 14.11
C ASP A 34 4.39 -7.23 13.20
N THR A 35 4.67 -6.09 12.54
CA THR A 35 5.85 -5.94 11.67
C THR A 35 7.14 -5.83 12.49
N LEU A 36 7.14 -5.12 13.62
CA LEU A 36 8.27 -5.06 14.54
C LEU A 36 8.62 -6.45 15.08
N ALA A 37 7.62 -7.25 15.44
CA ALA A 37 7.83 -8.64 15.86
C ALA A 37 8.49 -9.49 14.76
N LYS A 38 8.11 -9.28 13.48
CA LYS A 38 8.75 -9.97 12.35
C LYS A 38 10.20 -9.51 12.12
N LEU A 39 10.48 -8.21 12.26
CA LEU A 39 11.84 -7.69 12.18
C LEU A 39 12.74 -8.27 13.27
N ALA A 40 12.22 -8.44 14.50
CA ALA A 40 12.94 -9.06 15.60
C ALA A 40 13.29 -10.54 15.37
N LEU A 41 12.59 -11.19 14.44
CA LEU A 41 12.88 -12.58 14.02
C LEU A 41 13.86 -12.67 12.84
N ALA A 42 14.37 -11.55 12.33
CA ALA A 42 15.33 -11.50 11.23
C ALA A 42 16.76 -11.36 11.80
N PRO A 43 17.57 -12.43 11.81
CA PRO A 43 18.86 -12.45 12.52
C PRO A 43 19.92 -11.50 11.94
N GLU A 44 19.79 -11.08 10.68
CA GLU A 44 20.72 -10.13 10.06
C GLU A 44 20.36 -8.66 10.34
N ILE A 45 19.26 -8.38 11.03
CA ILE A 45 18.90 -7.06 11.55
C ILE A 45 19.51 -6.94 12.95
N ASP A 46 20.49 -6.04 13.11
CA ASP A 46 21.24 -5.88 14.36
C ASP A 46 20.53 -4.94 15.35
N GLU A 47 19.71 -4.01 14.86
CA GLU A 47 18.98 -3.03 15.67
C GLU A 47 17.64 -2.68 15.03
N ILE A 48 16.62 -2.45 15.86
CA ILE A 48 15.31 -1.98 15.41
C ILE A 48 15.00 -0.68 16.13
N ILE A 49 14.66 0.37 15.38
CA ILE A 49 14.32 1.69 15.89
C ILE A 49 12.92 2.06 15.41
N LEU A 50 12.04 2.37 16.34
CA LEU A 50 10.72 2.93 16.05
C LEU A 50 10.71 4.42 16.35
N ALA A 51 10.50 5.26 15.34
CA ALA A 51 10.19 6.67 15.49
C ALA A 51 8.68 6.87 15.48
N THR A 52 8.12 7.41 16.54
CA THR A 52 6.68 7.62 16.69
C THR A 52 6.36 8.82 17.58
N ASN A 53 5.19 9.42 17.36
CA ASN A 53 4.59 10.39 18.29
C ASN A 53 3.37 9.81 19.03
N TYR A 54 3.13 8.50 18.91
CA TYR A 54 2.05 7.80 19.59
C TYR A 54 2.59 7.13 20.87
N GLU A 55 2.23 7.66 22.05
CA GLU A 55 2.68 7.14 23.34
C GLU A 55 2.26 5.68 23.58
N ASP A 56 1.06 5.30 23.14
CA ASP A 56 0.54 3.96 23.26
C ASP A 56 1.34 2.94 22.42
N LEU A 57 1.68 3.31 21.19
CA LEU A 57 2.55 2.50 20.33
C LEU A 57 3.98 2.42 20.90
N ALA A 58 4.51 3.56 21.35
CA ALA A 58 5.84 3.66 21.95
C ALA A 58 6.00 2.69 23.13
N TYR A 59 5.01 2.64 24.02
CA TYR A 59 5.03 1.76 25.18
C TYR A 59 5.03 0.26 24.79
N GLU A 60 4.16 -0.14 23.88
CA GLU A 60 4.05 -1.53 23.46
C GLU A 60 5.24 -2.00 22.62
N ALA A 61 5.85 -1.09 21.84
CA ALA A 61 6.98 -1.39 20.97
C ALA A 61 8.31 -1.62 21.73
N LEU A 62 8.41 -1.25 23.01
CA LEU A 62 9.62 -1.47 23.84
C LEU A 62 10.04 -2.95 23.91
N GLU A 63 9.12 -3.88 23.66
CA GLU A 63 9.41 -5.32 23.59
C GLU A 63 10.29 -5.67 22.38
N PHE A 64 10.20 -4.90 21.28
CA PHE A 64 10.81 -5.23 19.99
C PHE A 64 11.86 -4.23 19.52
N ALA A 65 11.79 -2.99 19.95
CA ALA A 65 12.55 -1.90 19.37
C ALA A 65 13.03 -0.86 20.38
N THR A 66 14.13 -0.20 20.05
CA THR A 66 14.48 1.09 20.64
C THR A 66 13.48 2.13 20.16
N VAL A 67 12.78 2.79 21.09
CA VAL A 67 11.77 3.79 20.76
C VAL A 67 12.37 5.18 20.78
N ASP A 68 12.21 5.88 19.66
CA ASP A 68 12.49 7.30 19.52
C ASP A 68 11.17 8.08 19.51
N LEU A 69 10.69 8.44 20.71
CA LEU A 69 9.44 9.18 20.89
C LEU A 69 9.65 10.64 20.53
N GLU A 70 8.90 11.11 19.55
CA GLU A 70 8.90 12.48 19.10
C GLU A 70 7.72 13.25 19.71
N PRO A 71 7.96 14.47 20.26
CA PRO A 71 6.85 15.34 20.62
C PRO A 71 6.03 15.67 19.36
N SER A 72 4.71 15.69 19.47
CA SER A 72 3.83 16.14 18.38
C SER A 72 4.27 17.52 17.92
N SER A 73 4.82 17.62 16.70
CA SER A 73 5.21 18.88 16.09
C SER A 73 4.26 19.23 14.95
N ASP A 74 4.03 20.53 14.74
CA ASP A 74 3.15 21.00 13.67
C ASP A 74 3.71 20.77 12.25
N ARG A 75 4.98 20.38 12.13
CA ARG A 75 5.65 20.10 10.85
C ARG A 75 6.59 18.91 10.98
N PHE A 76 6.09 17.76 10.60
CA PHE A 76 6.93 16.59 10.35
C PHE A 76 7.66 16.75 9.01
N HIS A 77 8.97 16.48 8.98
CA HIS A 77 9.77 16.44 7.76
C HIS A 77 10.55 15.14 7.73
N PHE A 78 10.17 14.25 6.83
CA PHE A 78 10.66 12.88 6.77
C PHE A 78 12.20 12.80 6.70
N GLY A 79 12.82 13.45 5.72
CA GLY A 79 14.26 13.37 5.48
C GLY A 79 15.10 13.92 6.64
N LEU A 80 14.65 15.03 7.25
CA LEU A 80 15.32 15.58 8.45
C LEU A 80 15.27 14.57 9.60
N ARG A 81 14.10 13.98 9.81
CA ARG A 81 13.89 13.02 10.90
C ARG A 81 14.70 11.75 10.72
N LEU A 82 14.73 11.20 9.51
CA LEU A 82 15.56 10.02 9.21
C LEU A 82 17.05 10.30 9.42
N ARG A 83 17.52 11.46 8.96
CA ARG A 83 18.90 11.90 9.15
C ARG A 83 19.27 12.05 10.64
N GLU A 84 18.39 12.66 11.44
CA GLU A 84 18.58 12.79 12.89
C GLU A 84 18.75 11.44 13.58
N ILE A 85 17.91 10.46 13.21
CA ILE A 85 17.99 9.08 13.75
C ILE A 85 19.31 8.43 13.34
N ILE A 86 19.71 8.54 12.08
CA ILE A 86 20.98 8.00 11.59
C ILE A 86 22.16 8.55 12.39
N VAL A 87 22.18 9.86 12.63
CA VAL A 87 23.25 10.52 13.41
C VAL A 87 23.19 10.16 14.89
N LYS A 88 22.00 10.21 15.49
CA LYS A 88 21.79 9.94 16.93
C LYS A 88 22.23 8.54 17.34
N TYR A 89 21.92 7.55 16.51
CA TYR A 89 22.22 6.15 16.79
C TYR A 89 23.49 5.64 16.08
N GLY A 90 24.16 6.48 15.29
CA GLY A 90 25.41 6.12 14.60
C GLY A 90 25.23 4.99 13.59
N LEU A 91 24.11 5.00 12.83
CA LEU A 91 23.74 3.90 11.94
C LEU A 91 24.69 3.78 10.75
N GLU A 92 25.09 2.55 10.41
CA GLU A 92 25.97 2.24 9.27
C GLU A 92 25.18 1.92 8.01
N ASN A 93 24.15 1.08 8.14
CA ASN A 93 23.23 0.70 7.07
C ASN A 93 21.79 0.79 7.60
N VAL A 94 20.89 1.24 6.76
CA VAL A 94 19.49 1.47 7.12
C VAL A 94 18.56 0.65 6.25
N LEU A 95 17.60 -0.02 6.88
CA LEU A 95 16.38 -0.53 6.28
C LEU A 95 15.22 0.33 6.80
N TYR A 96 14.75 1.29 5.99
CA TYR A 96 13.60 2.12 6.32
C TYR A 96 12.31 1.50 5.81
N LEU A 97 11.23 1.60 6.62
CA LEU A 97 9.85 1.26 6.22
C LEU A 97 8.83 2.08 7.01
N GLY A 98 7.67 2.36 6.40
CA GLY A 98 6.50 2.87 7.09
C GLY A 98 5.87 1.81 7.99
N GLY A 99 5.22 2.20 9.08
CA GLY A 99 4.63 1.25 10.05
C GLY A 99 3.52 0.36 9.50
N ALA A 100 2.85 0.80 8.43
CA ALA A 100 1.82 0.01 7.76
C ALA A 100 2.23 -0.48 6.35
N SER A 101 3.52 -0.33 6.01
CA SER A 101 4.07 -0.78 4.72
C SER A 101 4.48 -2.24 4.77
N ALA A 102 4.19 -2.96 3.68
CA ALA A 102 4.56 -4.37 3.50
C ALA A 102 4.21 -5.31 4.68
N PRO A 103 3.00 -5.22 5.28
CA PRO A 103 2.63 -5.98 6.48
C PRO A 103 2.61 -7.50 6.27
N LEU A 104 2.60 -7.95 5.03
CA LEU A 104 2.57 -9.37 4.66
C LEU A 104 3.94 -9.96 4.37
N MET A 105 5.03 -9.17 4.47
CA MET A 105 6.39 -9.71 4.35
C MET A 105 6.71 -10.69 5.48
N TYR A 106 7.53 -11.68 5.15
CA TYR A 106 8.04 -12.66 6.10
C TYR A 106 9.36 -12.21 6.74
N PRO A 107 9.72 -12.71 7.94
CA PRO A 107 11.00 -12.41 8.57
C PRO A 107 12.21 -12.68 7.68
N HIS A 108 12.22 -13.79 6.93
CA HIS A 108 13.33 -14.13 6.05
C HIS A 108 13.49 -13.17 4.84
N GLU A 109 12.42 -12.46 4.42
CA GLU A 109 12.51 -11.47 3.35
C GLU A 109 13.22 -10.20 3.85
N PHE A 110 12.95 -9.77 5.10
CA PHE A 110 13.70 -8.70 5.76
C PHE A 110 15.16 -9.10 5.98
N ASP A 111 15.38 -10.33 6.41
CA ASP A 111 16.70 -10.90 6.63
C ASP A 111 17.55 -10.88 5.35
N GLN A 112 16.99 -11.26 4.22
CA GLN A 112 17.68 -11.21 2.92
C GLN A 112 18.04 -9.78 2.49
N ILE A 113 17.21 -8.79 2.79
CA ILE A 113 17.52 -7.38 2.52
C ILE A 113 18.71 -6.95 3.38
N ALA A 114 18.68 -7.25 4.68
CA ALA A 114 19.76 -6.93 5.61
C ALA A 114 21.09 -7.61 5.19
N LEU A 115 21.05 -8.88 4.89
CA LEU A 115 22.24 -9.62 4.39
C LEU A 115 22.78 -9.00 3.10
N THR A 116 21.91 -8.60 2.18
CA THR A 116 22.31 -7.93 0.94
C THR A 116 23.00 -6.59 1.22
N LEU A 117 22.51 -5.81 2.19
CA LEU A 117 23.16 -4.57 2.60
C LEU A 117 24.55 -4.82 3.18
N LYS A 118 24.71 -5.80 4.09
CA LYS A 118 26.00 -6.17 4.70
C LYS A 118 27.04 -6.54 3.65
N GLN A 119 26.61 -7.12 2.53
CA GLN A 119 27.48 -7.57 1.43
C GLN A 119 27.67 -6.51 0.33
N SER A 120 26.95 -5.40 0.40
CA SER A 120 26.94 -4.37 -0.65
C SER A 120 27.77 -3.14 -0.26
N ARG A 121 28.07 -2.31 -1.26
CA ARG A 121 28.68 -0.98 -1.09
C ARG A 121 27.96 0.01 -2.01
N ASN A 122 27.72 1.20 -1.53
CA ASN A 122 27.08 2.28 -2.29
C ASN A 122 25.83 1.81 -3.03
N THR A 123 24.90 1.18 -2.26
CA THR A 123 23.74 0.47 -2.82
C THR A 123 22.45 0.95 -2.14
N VAL A 124 21.42 1.16 -2.94
CA VAL A 124 20.05 1.39 -2.50
C VAL A 124 19.16 0.24 -3.00
N ILE A 125 18.41 -0.36 -2.08
CA ILE A 125 17.43 -1.43 -2.34
C ILE A 125 16.05 -0.84 -2.11
N MET A 126 15.10 -1.08 -3.01
CA MET A 126 13.74 -0.53 -2.89
C MET A 126 12.70 -1.51 -3.44
N ASN A 127 11.47 -1.41 -2.94
CA ASN A 127 10.36 -2.22 -3.43
C ASN A 127 9.74 -1.68 -4.73
N ASN A 128 9.78 -0.37 -4.95
CA ASN A 128 9.15 0.28 -6.10
C ASN A 128 10.03 1.41 -6.65
N VAL A 129 10.13 1.51 -7.98
CA VAL A 129 10.96 2.53 -8.65
C VAL A 129 10.31 3.92 -8.72
N GLN A 130 9.00 4.02 -8.55
CA GLN A 130 8.26 5.28 -8.66
C GLN A 130 7.99 5.91 -7.30
N SER A 131 7.63 5.08 -6.32
CA SER A 131 7.25 5.50 -4.97
C SER A 131 7.57 4.33 -4.06
N ALA A 132 8.63 4.43 -3.27
CA ALA A 132 9.11 3.34 -2.44
C ALA A 132 8.75 3.59 -0.97
N ASP A 133 7.95 2.71 -0.40
CA ASP A 133 7.55 2.73 1.01
C ASP A 133 8.49 1.87 1.89
N LEU A 134 9.39 1.11 1.22
CA LEU A 134 10.49 0.37 1.81
C LEU A 134 11.77 0.67 1.04
N VAL A 135 12.75 1.27 1.74
CA VAL A 135 14.04 1.66 1.18
C VAL A 135 15.17 1.23 2.10
N ALA A 136 16.10 0.42 1.60
CA ALA A 136 17.29 0.07 2.35
C ALA A 136 18.54 0.58 1.63
N PHE A 137 19.53 1.11 2.37
CA PHE A 137 20.70 1.70 1.76
C PHE A 137 21.96 1.61 2.62
N THR A 138 23.10 1.58 1.93
CA THR A 138 24.44 1.54 2.49
C THR A 138 25.40 2.40 1.64
N PRO A 139 26.19 3.31 2.26
CA PRO A 139 26.25 3.67 3.67
C PRO A 139 25.06 4.56 4.10
N ALA A 140 24.67 4.51 5.37
CA ALA A 140 23.56 5.32 5.91
C ALA A 140 23.81 6.83 5.76
N ARG A 141 25.07 7.27 5.86
CA ARG A 141 25.46 8.68 5.68
C ARG A 141 25.24 9.23 4.26
N ALA A 142 24.90 8.40 3.26
CA ALA A 142 24.48 8.88 1.94
C ALA A 142 23.27 9.83 2.00
N ILE A 143 22.50 9.81 3.11
CA ILE A 143 21.43 10.79 3.39
C ILE A 143 21.94 12.25 3.45
N ASP A 144 23.23 12.48 3.77
CA ASP A 144 23.82 13.81 3.84
C ASP A 144 24.17 14.39 2.45
N GLU A 145 24.16 13.57 1.41
CA GLU A 145 24.53 13.92 0.05
C GLU A 145 23.32 14.24 -0.85
N ILE A 146 22.07 14.08 -0.32
CA ILE A 146 20.84 14.34 -1.05
C ILE A 146 20.10 15.56 -0.51
N GLU A 147 19.25 16.16 -1.34
CA GLU A 147 18.21 17.06 -0.85
C GLU A 147 17.22 16.23 0.00
N LEU A 148 17.02 16.65 1.25
CA LEU A 148 16.21 15.88 2.18
C LEU A 148 14.72 15.95 1.79
N PRO A 149 14.06 14.82 1.49
CA PRO A 149 12.69 14.83 1.03
C PRO A 149 11.67 15.07 2.16
N ASP A 150 10.57 15.73 1.83
CA ASP A 150 9.46 15.97 2.78
C ASP A 150 8.72 14.67 3.15
N ASN A 151 8.74 13.68 2.25
CA ASN A 151 8.11 12.36 2.42
C ASN A 151 9.05 11.25 1.93
N ASP A 152 8.73 10.01 2.27
CA ASP A 152 9.54 8.83 1.98
C ASP A 152 9.56 8.41 0.51
N ASN A 153 8.50 8.69 -0.23
CA ASN A 153 8.30 8.23 -1.62
C ASN A 153 9.48 8.52 -2.55
N GLN A 154 10.23 9.61 -2.31
CA GLN A 154 11.33 10.06 -3.16
C GLN A 154 12.70 9.54 -2.71
N LEU A 155 12.84 9.05 -1.47
CA LEU A 155 14.13 8.69 -0.85
C LEU A 155 14.98 7.80 -1.75
N GLY A 156 14.42 6.70 -2.23
CA GLY A 156 15.14 5.74 -3.07
C GLY A 156 15.66 6.34 -4.39
N ASN A 157 14.87 7.24 -5.00
CA ASN A 157 15.25 7.89 -6.25
C ASN A 157 16.32 8.98 -6.04
N LEU A 158 16.27 9.72 -4.94
CA LEU A 158 17.28 10.71 -4.57
C LEU A 158 18.63 10.03 -4.30
N LEU A 159 18.65 8.94 -3.54
CA LEU A 159 19.85 8.15 -3.29
C LEU A 159 20.44 7.57 -4.59
N ARG A 160 19.58 7.07 -5.49
CA ARG A 160 20.04 6.67 -6.83
C ARG A 160 20.64 7.84 -7.61
N GLY A 161 20.07 9.05 -7.47
CA GLY A 161 20.50 10.28 -8.16
C GLY A 161 21.95 10.67 -7.86
N ILE A 162 22.47 10.37 -6.68
CA ILE A 162 23.87 10.59 -6.28
C ILE A 162 24.80 9.45 -6.68
N GLY A 163 24.34 8.50 -7.51
CA GLY A 163 25.16 7.43 -8.08
C GLY A 163 25.14 6.12 -7.28
N MET A 164 24.24 5.93 -6.34
CA MET A 164 24.11 4.63 -5.66
C MET A 164 23.57 3.55 -6.61
N ARG A 165 24.13 2.34 -6.51
CA ARG A 165 23.67 1.18 -7.27
C ARG A 165 22.27 0.78 -6.80
N ARG A 166 21.29 0.82 -7.71
CA ARG A 166 19.93 0.40 -7.40
C ARG A 166 19.76 -1.12 -7.52
N LEU A 167 19.20 -1.72 -6.47
CA LEU A 167 18.63 -3.07 -6.49
C LEU A 167 17.13 -2.99 -6.23
N LEU A 168 16.37 -3.92 -6.81
CA LEU A 168 14.94 -4.04 -6.54
C LEU A 168 14.67 -5.31 -5.75
N ILE A 169 13.80 -5.20 -4.75
CA ILE A 169 13.26 -6.37 -4.07
C ILE A 169 12.42 -7.15 -5.10
N PRO A 170 12.46 -8.50 -5.10
CA PRO A 170 11.61 -9.30 -5.96
C PRO A 170 10.16 -8.87 -5.86
N ASN A 171 9.57 -8.52 -7.01
CA ASN A 171 8.24 -7.91 -7.07
C ASN A 171 7.15 -8.92 -6.71
N SER A 172 6.33 -8.63 -5.71
CA SER A 172 5.21 -9.46 -5.26
C SER A 172 4.11 -8.58 -4.67
N GLY A 173 2.90 -9.13 -4.54
CA GLY A 173 1.80 -8.46 -3.86
C GLY A 173 2.20 -8.07 -2.44
N ARG A 174 2.82 -8.98 -1.68
CA ARG A 174 3.22 -8.77 -0.28
C ARG A 174 4.19 -7.61 -0.05
N VAL A 175 5.19 -7.48 -0.93
CA VAL A 175 6.25 -6.46 -0.81
C VAL A 175 5.74 -5.05 -1.14
N ASN A 176 4.72 -4.97 -2.00
CA ASN A 176 4.18 -3.68 -2.46
C ASN A 176 2.83 -3.33 -1.82
N PHE A 177 2.34 -4.16 -0.91
CA PHE A 177 1.08 -3.86 -0.22
C PHE A 177 1.32 -2.87 0.91
N ASP A 178 0.69 -1.72 0.79
CA ASP A 178 0.69 -0.66 1.79
C ASP A 178 -0.75 -0.38 2.25
N VAL A 179 -0.92 -0.11 3.55
CA VAL A 179 -2.24 0.07 4.17
C VAL A 179 -2.50 1.55 4.41
N ASP A 180 -3.04 2.20 3.39
CA ASP A 180 -3.35 3.62 3.37
C ASP A 180 -4.84 3.94 3.54
N THR A 181 -5.71 2.97 3.25
CA THR A 181 -7.16 3.20 3.16
C THR A 181 -7.95 2.14 3.94
N PRO A 182 -9.21 2.43 4.30
CA PRO A 182 -10.08 1.42 4.90
C PRO A 182 -10.22 0.14 4.07
N THR A 183 -10.25 0.25 2.75
CA THR A 183 -10.32 -0.91 1.85
C THR A 183 -9.06 -1.78 1.95
N ASP A 184 -7.88 -1.17 2.10
CA ASP A 184 -6.64 -1.92 2.28
C ASP A 184 -6.64 -2.68 3.61
N ILE A 185 -7.17 -2.08 4.68
CA ILE A 185 -7.39 -2.75 5.97
C ILE A 185 -8.28 -3.97 5.82
N LEU A 186 -9.41 -3.82 5.11
CA LEU A 186 -10.33 -4.93 4.88
C LEU A 186 -9.68 -6.06 4.06
N ILE A 187 -8.92 -5.71 3.03
CA ILE A 187 -8.15 -6.70 2.22
C ILE A 187 -7.12 -7.42 3.10
N LEU A 188 -6.38 -6.68 3.94
CA LEU A 188 -5.44 -7.27 4.89
C LEU A 188 -6.13 -8.26 5.83
N GLY A 189 -7.29 -7.88 6.38
CA GLY A 189 -8.06 -8.74 7.29
C GLY A 189 -8.56 -10.04 6.67
N LEU A 190 -8.78 -10.05 5.34
CA LEU A 190 -9.14 -11.27 4.60
C LEU A 190 -7.94 -12.18 4.32
N HIS A 191 -6.71 -11.66 4.42
CA HIS A 191 -5.52 -12.42 4.07
C HIS A 191 -5.13 -13.40 5.18
N PRO A 192 -4.90 -14.71 4.88
CA PRO A 192 -4.60 -15.73 5.90
C PRO A 192 -3.29 -15.49 6.67
N GLN A 193 -2.42 -14.61 6.16
CA GLN A 193 -1.15 -14.22 6.79
C GLN A 193 -1.22 -12.83 7.43
N CYS A 194 -2.44 -12.28 7.63
CA CYS A 194 -2.61 -11.10 8.46
C CYS A 194 -2.00 -11.35 9.85
N GLY A 195 -1.23 -10.40 10.37
CA GLY A 195 -0.65 -10.52 11.70
C GLY A 195 -1.73 -10.71 12.78
N GLU A 196 -1.40 -11.36 13.87
CA GLU A 196 -2.38 -11.72 14.89
C GLU A 196 -3.05 -10.49 15.54
N ARG A 197 -2.24 -9.46 15.86
CA ARG A 197 -2.72 -8.20 16.46
C ARG A 197 -3.61 -7.45 15.48
N ALA A 198 -3.15 -7.28 14.23
CA ALA A 198 -3.91 -6.64 13.17
C ALA A 198 -5.21 -7.38 12.88
N SER A 199 -5.19 -8.70 12.75
CA SER A 199 -6.37 -9.53 12.52
C SER A 199 -7.42 -9.35 13.63
N LYS A 200 -6.99 -9.33 14.90
CA LYS A 200 -7.88 -9.16 16.04
C LYS A 200 -8.63 -7.83 16.02
N ILE A 201 -7.92 -6.72 15.77
CA ILE A 201 -8.56 -5.41 15.71
C ILE A 201 -9.43 -5.28 14.46
N ILE A 202 -8.98 -5.73 13.28
CA ILE A 202 -9.75 -5.64 12.03
C ILE A 202 -11.07 -6.41 12.17
N ASN A 203 -11.04 -7.61 12.72
CA ASN A 203 -12.25 -8.43 12.95
C ASN A 203 -13.23 -7.82 13.97
N SER A 204 -12.78 -6.85 14.77
CA SER A 204 -13.66 -6.12 15.69
C SER A 204 -14.34 -4.90 15.05
N LEU A 205 -13.96 -4.53 13.83
CA LEU A 205 -14.55 -3.39 13.13
C LEU A 205 -15.90 -3.77 12.52
N ASP A 206 -16.89 -2.92 12.73
CA ASP A 206 -18.21 -3.04 12.09
C ASP A 206 -18.18 -2.37 10.68
N TRP A 207 -17.23 -2.81 9.84
CA TRP A 207 -17.08 -2.31 8.48
C TRP A 207 -17.64 -3.31 7.46
N PRO A 208 -18.29 -2.81 6.38
CA PRO A 208 -18.93 -3.69 5.40
C PRO A 208 -17.89 -4.48 4.59
N THR A 209 -17.96 -5.80 4.61
CA THR A 209 -17.06 -6.72 3.88
C THR A 209 -17.74 -7.48 2.75
N GLU A 210 -19.07 -7.37 2.62
CA GLU A 210 -19.87 -8.21 1.71
C GLU A 210 -19.44 -8.06 0.26
N ASN A 211 -19.12 -6.82 -0.19
CA ASN A 211 -18.68 -6.59 -1.56
C ASN A 211 -17.29 -7.17 -1.84
N LEU A 212 -16.38 -7.17 -0.85
CA LEU A 212 -15.07 -7.81 -0.98
C LEU A 212 -15.20 -9.34 -1.05
N HIS A 213 -16.07 -9.95 -0.25
CA HIS A 213 -16.35 -11.38 -0.36
C HIS A 213 -16.94 -11.74 -1.72
N LYS A 214 -17.92 -10.97 -2.20
CA LYS A 214 -18.46 -11.14 -3.57
C LYS A 214 -17.37 -10.99 -4.64
N ALA A 215 -16.45 -10.03 -4.46
CA ALA A 215 -15.34 -9.85 -5.38
C ALA A 215 -14.41 -11.07 -5.40
N LEU A 216 -14.06 -11.64 -4.24
CA LEU A 216 -13.29 -12.88 -4.16
C LEU A 216 -13.99 -14.06 -4.84
N ASP A 217 -15.30 -14.20 -4.64
CA ASP A 217 -16.08 -15.27 -5.29
C ASP A 217 -16.12 -15.09 -6.80
N LEU A 218 -16.28 -13.86 -7.32
CA LEU A 218 -16.23 -13.59 -8.76
C LEU A 218 -14.83 -13.80 -9.34
N LEU A 219 -13.76 -13.52 -8.59
CA LEU A 219 -12.39 -13.83 -9.00
C LEU A 219 -12.10 -15.34 -9.10
N LYS A 220 -12.90 -16.19 -8.46
CA LYS A 220 -12.82 -17.67 -8.62
C LYS A 220 -13.41 -18.15 -9.95
N ASP A 221 -14.31 -17.39 -10.57
CA ASP A 221 -14.96 -17.74 -11.84
C ASP A 221 -14.24 -17.08 -13.02
N ASP A 222 -13.39 -17.84 -13.69
CA ASP A 222 -12.55 -17.39 -14.81
C ASP A 222 -13.35 -16.85 -16.02
N SER A 223 -14.67 -17.05 -16.07
CA SER A 223 -15.53 -16.52 -17.15
C SER A 223 -15.87 -15.04 -16.98
N ARG A 224 -15.60 -14.46 -15.79
CA ARG A 224 -16.00 -13.10 -15.44
C ARG A 224 -15.10 -12.04 -16.08
N GLU A 225 -15.71 -10.92 -16.42
CA GLU A 225 -15.01 -9.73 -16.91
C GLU A 225 -14.77 -8.74 -15.76
N ILE A 226 -13.53 -8.25 -15.65
CA ILE A 226 -13.09 -7.40 -14.54
C ILE A 226 -12.67 -6.03 -15.08
N ALA A 227 -13.18 -4.95 -14.48
CA ALA A 227 -12.68 -3.60 -14.70
C ALA A 227 -11.70 -3.18 -13.59
N VAL A 228 -10.57 -2.61 -13.99
CA VAL A 228 -9.55 -2.06 -13.05
C VAL A 228 -9.22 -0.65 -13.49
N ILE A 229 -9.52 0.33 -12.64
CA ILE A 229 -9.55 1.76 -13.00
C ILE A 229 -8.72 2.58 -12.01
N GLY A 230 -7.93 3.52 -12.52
CA GLY A 230 -7.15 4.48 -11.74
C GLY A 230 -5.64 4.32 -11.91
N ARG A 231 -4.82 4.43 -10.86
CA ARG A 231 -3.36 4.31 -10.94
C ARG A 231 -2.87 2.86 -11.03
N VAL A 232 -3.44 2.11 -11.96
CA VAL A 232 -3.19 0.66 -12.09
C VAL A 232 -1.73 0.38 -12.43
N GLY A 233 -1.09 -0.49 -11.66
CA GLY A 233 0.29 -0.93 -11.89
C GLY A 233 0.39 -2.00 -12.98
N PRO A 234 1.44 -2.00 -13.83
CA PRO A 234 1.62 -3.04 -14.84
C PRO A 234 1.84 -4.43 -14.23
N SER A 235 2.44 -4.51 -13.05
CA SER A 235 2.76 -5.77 -12.39
C SER A 235 1.55 -6.59 -12.00
N VAL A 236 0.49 -5.95 -11.49
CA VAL A 236 -0.76 -6.65 -11.15
C VAL A 236 -1.45 -7.20 -12.40
N ILE A 237 -1.43 -6.42 -13.50
CA ILE A 237 -1.98 -6.86 -14.77
C ILE A 237 -1.21 -8.05 -15.32
N GLN A 238 0.13 -7.99 -15.27
CA GLN A 238 0.97 -9.10 -15.65
C GLN A 238 0.69 -10.35 -14.81
N TYR A 239 0.58 -10.19 -13.48
CA TYR A 239 0.28 -11.30 -12.58
C TYR A 239 -1.06 -11.96 -12.92
N ILE A 240 -2.13 -11.18 -13.07
CA ILE A 240 -3.46 -11.70 -13.39
C ILE A 240 -3.46 -12.40 -14.76
N ASN A 241 -2.89 -11.79 -15.80
CA ASN A 241 -2.80 -12.39 -17.13
C ASN A 241 -1.95 -13.68 -17.15
N SER A 242 -1.00 -13.85 -16.24
CA SER A 242 -0.16 -15.03 -16.16
C SER A 242 -0.76 -16.17 -15.33
N ASN A 243 -1.64 -15.88 -14.40
CA ASN A 243 -2.13 -16.84 -13.40
C ASN A 243 -3.66 -17.04 -13.42
N MET A 244 -4.38 -16.17 -14.11
CA MET A 244 -5.85 -16.18 -14.22
C MET A 244 -6.24 -15.93 -15.69
N VAL A 245 -7.42 -16.36 -16.09
CA VAL A 245 -7.91 -16.23 -17.49
C VAL A 245 -9.03 -15.19 -17.63
N HIS A 246 -9.16 -14.27 -16.68
CA HIS A 246 -10.15 -13.21 -16.73
C HIS A 246 -9.93 -12.27 -17.92
N ARG A 247 -11.02 -11.86 -18.55
CA ARG A 247 -10.97 -10.72 -19.46
C ARG A 247 -10.95 -9.43 -18.63
N MET A 248 -9.92 -8.63 -18.86
CA MET A 248 -9.72 -7.39 -18.12
C MET A 248 -9.96 -6.15 -18.97
N ARG A 249 -10.65 -5.18 -18.40
CA ARG A 249 -10.74 -3.81 -18.90
C ARG A 249 -9.93 -2.92 -17.99
N VAL A 250 -8.78 -2.50 -18.46
CA VAL A 250 -7.84 -1.72 -17.65
C VAL A 250 -7.81 -0.28 -18.15
N PHE A 251 -8.05 0.65 -17.25
CA PHE A 251 -7.91 2.07 -17.50
C PHE A 251 -6.93 2.67 -16.50
N SER A 252 -5.67 2.84 -16.92
CA SER A 252 -4.60 3.33 -16.06
C SER A 252 -4.19 4.74 -16.43
N GLU A 253 -4.29 5.65 -15.48
CA GLU A 253 -3.93 7.05 -15.64
C GLU A 253 -3.34 7.64 -14.36
N GLU A 254 -2.61 8.78 -14.47
CA GLU A 254 -2.07 9.57 -13.37
C GLU A 254 -1.19 8.80 -12.36
N ARG A 255 -0.49 7.74 -12.83
CA ARG A 255 0.49 7.05 -12.00
C ARG A 255 1.61 8.02 -11.61
N GLY A 256 1.93 8.03 -10.31
CA GLY A 256 2.92 8.96 -9.76
C GLY A 256 2.38 10.36 -9.44
N MET A 257 1.08 10.62 -9.51
CA MET A 257 0.51 11.96 -9.27
C MET A 257 0.93 12.56 -7.92
N LYS A 258 1.01 11.75 -6.84
CA LYS A 258 1.49 12.20 -5.52
C LYS A 258 3.00 12.48 -5.54
N ALA A 259 3.82 11.53 -6.01
CA ALA A 259 5.27 11.68 -6.05
C ALA A 259 5.73 12.86 -6.90
N LEU A 260 4.95 13.25 -7.91
CA LEU A 260 5.19 14.41 -8.76
C LEU A 260 4.52 15.69 -8.28
N GLY A 261 3.82 15.68 -7.13
CA GLY A 261 3.11 16.83 -6.57
C GLY A 261 1.96 17.36 -7.44
N ARG A 262 1.43 16.54 -8.36
CA ARG A 262 0.38 16.98 -9.32
C ARG A 262 -0.97 17.17 -8.62
N GLU A 263 -1.26 16.34 -7.60
CA GLU A 263 -2.48 16.47 -6.80
C GLU A 263 -2.49 17.81 -6.04
N GLU A 264 -1.38 18.16 -5.39
CA GLU A 264 -1.24 19.39 -4.62
C GLU A 264 -1.35 20.64 -5.51
N ARG A 265 -0.86 20.56 -6.75
CA ARG A 265 -0.93 21.66 -7.73
C ARG A 265 -2.23 21.71 -8.52
N GLY A 266 -3.16 20.76 -8.29
CA GLY A 266 -4.43 20.69 -9.03
C GLY A 266 -4.26 20.37 -10.52
N GLU A 267 -3.20 19.64 -10.88
CA GLU A 267 -2.85 19.28 -12.27
C GLU A 267 -3.35 17.90 -12.69
N VAL A 268 -4.09 17.20 -11.84
CA VAL A 268 -4.61 15.86 -12.14
C VAL A 268 -5.70 15.94 -13.19
N VAL A 269 -5.54 15.21 -14.29
CA VAL A 269 -6.49 15.16 -15.40
C VAL A 269 -6.87 13.72 -15.70
N SER A 270 -8.16 13.42 -15.69
CA SER A 270 -8.71 12.08 -15.92
C SER A 270 -9.66 12.07 -17.10
N LEU A 271 -9.44 11.18 -18.07
CA LEU A 271 -10.39 10.97 -19.15
C LEU A 271 -11.71 10.42 -18.62
N LEU A 272 -11.67 9.48 -17.67
CA LEU A 272 -12.88 8.98 -17.03
C LEU A 272 -13.57 10.04 -16.18
N GLY A 273 -12.79 10.95 -15.56
CA GLY A 273 -13.33 12.12 -14.87
C GLY A 273 -14.18 13.00 -15.81
N PHE A 274 -13.71 13.26 -17.03
CA PHE A 274 -14.51 13.96 -18.05
C PHE A 274 -15.77 13.18 -18.42
N VAL A 275 -15.65 11.88 -18.67
CA VAL A 275 -16.81 11.02 -19.00
C VAL A 275 -17.86 11.03 -17.89
N ILE A 276 -17.42 10.93 -16.62
CA ILE A 276 -18.33 10.96 -15.46
C ILE A 276 -18.97 12.35 -15.29
N SER A 277 -18.23 13.41 -15.56
CA SER A 277 -18.77 14.78 -15.51
C SER A 277 -19.88 15.01 -16.54
N GLU A 278 -19.75 14.44 -17.74
CA GLU A 278 -20.76 14.54 -18.80
C GLU A 278 -21.98 13.63 -18.58
N LEU A 279 -21.76 12.41 -18.10
CA LEU A 279 -22.82 11.41 -17.96
C LEU A 279 -23.55 11.50 -16.61
N GLY A 280 -22.88 11.98 -15.58
CA GLY A 280 -23.21 11.79 -14.19
C GLY A 280 -22.87 10.39 -13.66
N PRO A 281 -22.60 10.26 -12.33
CA PRO A 281 -22.18 9.00 -11.71
C PRO A 281 -23.12 7.83 -11.94
N ALA A 282 -24.43 8.04 -11.80
CA ALA A 282 -25.45 6.98 -11.94
C ALA A 282 -25.40 6.31 -13.33
N LYS A 283 -25.30 7.12 -14.39
CA LYS A 283 -25.25 6.61 -15.76
C LYS A 283 -23.90 5.94 -16.06
N PHE A 284 -22.81 6.48 -15.53
CA PHE A 284 -21.48 5.86 -15.62
C PHE A 284 -21.47 4.45 -15.04
N PHE A 285 -21.95 4.26 -13.81
CA PHE A 285 -22.01 2.94 -13.16
C PHE A 285 -23.02 1.99 -13.82
N SER A 286 -24.11 2.52 -14.40
CA SER A 286 -25.01 1.72 -15.21
C SER A 286 -24.29 1.15 -16.44
N TYR A 287 -23.53 1.96 -17.17
CA TYR A 287 -22.76 1.49 -18.32
C TYR A 287 -21.59 0.58 -17.93
N LEU A 288 -20.92 0.85 -16.81
CA LEU A 288 -19.89 -0.02 -16.28
C LEU A 288 -20.44 -1.43 -16.00
N SER A 289 -21.66 -1.52 -15.47
CA SER A 289 -22.35 -2.79 -15.21
C SER A 289 -22.78 -3.56 -16.47
N GLU A 290 -22.77 -2.93 -17.65
CA GLU A 290 -23.03 -3.63 -18.93
C GLU A 290 -21.76 -4.27 -19.51
N ILE A 291 -20.57 -3.82 -19.07
CA ILE A 291 -19.30 -4.21 -19.69
C ILE A 291 -18.41 -5.06 -18.79
N CYS A 292 -18.74 -5.23 -17.52
CA CYS A 292 -17.99 -6.10 -16.60
C CYS A 292 -18.88 -6.65 -15.49
N ASP A 293 -18.39 -7.69 -14.80
CA ASP A 293 -19.05 -8.34 -13.67
C ASP A 293 -18.54 -7.84 -12.33
N LEU A 294 -17.36 -7.19 -12.31
CA LEU A 294 -16.67 -6.72 -11.11
C LEU A 294 -15.80 -5.51 -11.46
N ALA A 295 -15.79 -4.49 -10.61
CA ALA A 295 -14.94 -3.32 -10.81
C ALA A 295 -14.12 -2.97 -9.56
N PHE A 296 -12.83 -2.67 -9.76
CA PHE A 296 -11.92 -2.09 -8.77
C PHE A 296 -11.54 -0.68 -9.20
N ILE A 297 -11.77 0.30 -8.34
CA ILE A 297 -11.59 1.72 -8.69
C ILE A 297 -10.75 2.44 -7.65
N ASP A 298 -9.57 2.93 -8.06
CA ASP A 298 -8.84 3.97 -7.33
C ASP A 298 -9.53 5.31 -7.54
N THR A 299 -10.32 5.71 -6.57
CA THR A 299 -11.16 6.90 -6.64
C THR A 299 -10.36 8.20 -6.63
N ARG A 300 -9.11 8.19 -6.17
CA ARG A 300 -8.30 9.40 -5.92
C ARG A 300 -8.06 10.21 -7.17
N VAL A 301 -7.87 9.53 -8.32
CA VAL A 301 -7.69 10.19 -9.62
C VAL A 301 -8.96 10.92 -10.05
N ILE A 302 -10.10 10.22 -9.97
CA ILE A 302 -11.41 10.76 -10.35
C ILE A 302 -11.79 11.94 -9.42
N PHE A 303 -11.58 11.77 -8.11
CA PHE A 303 -11.90 12.81 -7.14
C PHE A 303 -11.02 14.06 -7.32
N ALA A 304 -9.71 13.89 -7.52
CA ALA A 304 -8.81 15.00 -7.76
C ALA A 304 -9.19 15.78 -9.04
N HIS A 305 -9.57 15.08 -10.11
CA HIS A 305 -10.03 15.71 -11.34
C HIS A 305 -11.36 16.46 -11.17
N CYS A 306 -12.38 15.80 -10.61
CA CYS A 306 -13.76 16.33 -10.58
C CYS A 306 -14.01 17.33 -9.43
N GLN A 307 -13.30 17.20 -8.31
CA GLN A 307 -13.57 17.93 -7.08
C GLN A 307 -12.34 18.64 -6.48
N GLY A 308 -11.16 18.46 -7.09
CA GLY A 308 -9.91 18.94 -6.51
C GLY A 308 -9.60 18.21 -5.19
N LYS A 309 -9.44 18.97 -4.11
CA LYS A 309 -9.09 18.39 -2.79
C LYS A 309 -10.33 17.89 -2.06
N VAL A 310 -10.49 16.56 -1.99
CA VAL A 310 -11.51 15.90 -1.17
C VAL A 310 -10.93 15.56 0.20
N SER A 311 -11.71 15.74 1.28
CA SER A 311 -11.28 15.42 2.65
C SER A 311 -11.02 13.93 2.85
N ASP A 312 -10.13 13.57 3.80
CA ASP A 312 -9.90 12.17 4.16
C ASP A 312 -11.18 11.51 4.67
N TRP A 313 -12.01 12.26 5.41
CA TRP A 313 -13.34 11.83 5.83
C TRP A 313 -14.18 11.33 4.64
N ASP A 314 -14.35 12.14 3.63
CA ASP A 314 -15.19 11.78 2.47
C ASP A 314 -14.57 10.66 1.65
N ARG A 315 -13.23 10.66 1.49
CA ARG A 315 -12.52 9.59 0.76
C ARG A 315 -12.66 8.24 1.45
N PHE A 316 -12.45 8.20 2.76
CA PHE A 316 -12.47 6.95 3.53
C PHE A 316 -13.89 6.39 3.68
N TYR A 317 -14.89 7.23 3.88
CA TYR A 317 -16.28 6.79 3.88
C TYR A 317 -16.76 6.36 2.49
N SER A 318 -16.21 6.94 1.42
CA SER A 318 -16.43 6.46 0.06
C SER A 318 -15.83 5.05 -0.14
N ASP A 319 -14.61 4.82 0.34
CA ASP A 319 -13.98 3.49 0.28
C ASP A 319 -14.82 2.41 0.98
N LEU A 320 -15.45 2.77 2.10
CA LEU A 320 -16.37 1.89 2.86
C LEU A 320 -17.78 1.80 2.24
N GLY A 321 -18.09 2.56 1.19
CA GLY A 321 -19.43 2.62 0.60
C GLY A 321 -20.49 3.29 1.49
N GLN A 322 -20.09 3.95 2.57
CA GLN A 322 -20.98 4.59 3.56
C GLN A 322 -21.34 6.02 3.12
N TYR A 323 -22.02 6.15 1.99
CA TYR A 323 -22.32 7.42 1.36
C TYR A 323 -23.18 8.37 2.22
N GLN A 324 -23.96 7.85 3.19
CA GLN A 324 -24.86 8.64 4.04
C GLN A 324 -24.13 9.67 4.89
N VAL A 325 -22.88 9.41 5.28
CA VAL A 325 -22.07 10.29 6.15
C VAL A 325 -21.08 11.18 5.37
N ILE A 326 -20.97 11.00 4.06
CA ILE A 326 -20.12 11.81 3.19
C ILE A 326 -20.66 13.24 3.12
N GLN A 327 -19.78 14.23 3.31
CA GLN A 327 -20.16 15.65 3.34
C GLN A 327 -20.18 16.27 1.94
N ASN A 328 -19.21 15.96 1.09
CA ASN A 328 -19.18 16.43 -0.29
C ASN A 328 -20.31 15.79 -1.09
N GLN A 329 -21.21 16.60 -1.62
CA GLN A 329 -22.42 16.14 -2.33
C GLN A 329 -22.09 15.29 -3.56
N TRP A 330 -21.10 15.68 -4.35
CA TRP A 330 -20.69 14.96 -5.56
C TRP A 330 -20.08 13.59 -5.20
N VAL A 331 -19.19 13.54 -4.20
CA VAL A 331 -18.58 12.28 -3.71
C VAL A 331 -19.64 11.36 -3.13
N ARG A 332 -20.62 11.92 -2.41
CA ARG A 332 -21.79 11.18 -1.89
C ARG A 332 -22.58 10.52 -3.02
N GLU A 333 -22.90 11.28 -4.08
CA GLU A 333 -23.64 10.79 -5.21
C GLU A 333 -22.86 9.75 -6.01
N PHE A 334 -21.56 9.97 -6.21
CA PHE A 334 -20.65 9.01 -6.82
C PHE A 334 -20.63 7.68 -6.04
N THR A 335 -20.40 7.75 -4.74
CA THR A 335 -20.33 6.57 -3.86
C THR A 335 -21.67 5.85 -3.80
N LYS A 336 -22.78 6.57 -3.69
CA LYS A 336 -24.13 6.01 -3.74
C LYS A 336 -24.35 5.23 -5.03
N SER A 337 -24.00 5.83 -6.18
CA SER A 337 -24.16 5.21 -7.48
C SER A 337 -23.29 3.95 -7.66
N ALA A 338 -22.09 3.93 -7.05
CA ALA A 338 -21.23 2.75 -7.02
C ALA A 338 -21.82 1.61 -6.17
N VAL A 339 -22.36 1.95 -5.01
CA VAL A 339 -22.99 0.97 -4.09
C VAL A 339 -24.28 0.37 -4.68
N GLU A 340 -25.06 1.20 -5.38
CA GLU A 340 -26.32 0.81 -6.03
C GLU A 340 -26.12 0.17 -7.42
N ALA A 341 -24.87 0.04 -7.90
CA ALA A 341 -24.57 -0.61 -9.16
C ALA A 341 -24.99 -2.08 -9.16
N ARG A 342 -25.34 -2.62 -10.35
CA ARG A 342 -25.75 -4.02 -10.51
C ARG A 342 -24.64 -5.04 -10.29
N ILE A 343 -23.40 -4.59 -10.26
CA ILE A 343 -22.20 -5.38 -10.04
C ILE A 343 -21.50 -4.93 -8.75
N PRO A 344 -20.70 -5.76 -8.09
CA PRO A 344 -19.82 -5.30 -7.03
C PRO A 344 -18.80 -4.28 -7.57
N VAL A 345 -18.74 -3.12 -6.92
CA VAL A 345 -17.77 -2.07 -7.19
C VAL A 345 -16.97 -1.88 -5.89
N ILE A 346 -15.68 -2.15 -5.96
CA ILE A 346 -14.76 -1.93 -4.84
C ILE A 346 -14.06 -0.58 -5.04
N LEU A 347 -14.30 0.33 -4.12
CA LEU A 347 -13.68 1.65 -4.09
C LEU A 347 -12.49 1.67 -3.14
N GLY A 348 -11.44 2.41 -3.47
CA GLY A 348 -10.26 2.51 -2.61
C GLY A 348 -9.21 3.47 -3.17
N GLY A 349 -7.98 3.29 -2.70
CA GLY A 349 -6.81 4.03 -3.15
C GLY A 349 -5.96 3.29 -4.17
N HIS A 350 -4.70 3.77 -4.33
CA HIS A 350 -3.74 3.16 -5.25
C HIS A 350 -3.46 1.69 -4.91
N SER A 351 -3.31 1.37 -3.63
CA SER A 351 -3.01 0.01 -3.18
C SER A 351 -4.06 -0.99 -3.68
N LEU A 352 -5.34 -0.63 -3.65
CA LEU A 352 -6.45 -1.47 -4.15
C LEU A 352 -6.21 -1.97 -5.59
N VAL A 353 -5.84 -1.09 -6.53
CA VAL A 353 -5.68 -1.41 -7.98
C VAL A 353 -4.24 -1.81 -8.33
N ALA A 354 -3.41 -2.04 -7.34
CA ALA A 354 -2.03 -2.49 -7.46
C ALA A 354 -1.83 -3.75 -6.60
N ALA A 355 -1.18 -3.63 -5.44
CA ALA A 355 -0.86 -4.77 -4.59
C ALA A 355 -2.10 -5.42 -3.94
N GLY A 356 -3.15 -4.65 -3.62
CA GLY A 356 -4.39 -5.18 -3.02
C GLY A 356 -5.09 -6.19 -3.94
N LEU A 357 -5.34 -5.81 -5.20
CA LEU A 357 -5.90 -6.74 -6.20
C LEU A 357 -4.96 -7.92 -6.46
N TRP A 358 -3.63 -7.70 -6.46
CA TRP A 358 -2.66 -8.78 -6.61
C TRP A 358 -2.79 -9.81 -5.48
N ILE A 359 -2.85 -9.36 -4.22
CA ILE A 359 -3.02 -10.22 -3.05
C ILE A 359 -4.33 -11.00 -3.13
N MET A 360 -5.44 -10.34 -3.50
CA MET A 360 -6.73 -11.01 -3.68
C MET A 360 -6.64 -12.10 -4.75
N ALA A 361 -5.97 -11.83 -5.87
CA ALA A 361 -5.74 -12.81 -6.92
C ALA A 361 -4.83 -13.97 -6.46
N GLU A 362 -3.79 -13.72 -5.65
CA GLU A 362 -2.94 -14.76 -5.04
C GLU A 362 -3.75 -15.66 -4.09
N MET A 363 -4.63 -15.09 -3.27
CA MET A 363 -5.51 -15.85 -2.38
C MET A 363 -6.40 -16.82 -3.18
N VAL A 364 -7.05 -16.33 -4.24
CA VAL A 364 -7.90 -17.15 -5.10
C VAL A 364 -7.10 -18.23 -5.84
N ALA A 365 -5.93 -17.90 -6.36
CA ALA A 365 -5.06 -18.87 -7.04
C ALA A 365 -4.61 -19.99 -6.08
N SER A 366 -4.27 -19.64 -4.84
CA SER A 366 -3.87 -20.60 -3.81
C SER A 366 -5.02 -21.54 -3.41
N GLU A 367 -6.25 -21.03 -3.28
CA GLU A 367 -7.43 -21.84 -3.01
C GLU A 367 -7.75 -22.82 -4.15
N LYS A 368 -7.63 -22.35 -5.43
CA LYS A 368 -7.82 -23.21 -6.61
C LYS A 368 -6.80 -24.35 -6.65
N GLN A 369 -5.53 -24.08 -6.31
CA GLN A 369 -4.49 -25.11 -6.24
C GLN A 369 -4.75 -26.11 -5.12
N ALA A 370 -5.15 -25.65 -3.92
CA ALA A 370 -5.47 -26.50 -2.77
C ALA A 370 -6.68 -27.41 -3.03
N SER A 371 -7.68 -26.95 -3.79
CA SER A 371 -8.88 -27.70 -4.15
C SER A 371 -8.67 -28.69 -5.32
N GLY A 372 -7.46 -28.84 -5.84
CA GLY A 372 -7.13 -29.79 -6.91
C GLY A 372 -7.59 -29.36 -8.32
N TYR A 373 -7.98 -28.11 -8.49
CA TYR A 373 -8.25 -27.50 -9.80
C TYR A 373 -6.91 -27.26 -10.53
N ARG A 374 -6.32 -28.37 -11.03
CA ARG A 374 -5.18 -28.25 -11.95
C ARG A 374 -5.69 -27.82 -13.32
N HIS A 375 -5.43 -26.59 -13.71
CA HIS A 375 -5.33 -26.29 -15.12
C HIS A 375 -4.23 -27.18 -15.71
N ASN A 376 -4.61 -28.11 -16.56
CA ASN A 376 -3.71 -28.94 -17.35
C ASN A 376 -2.97 -28.03 -18.35
N THR A 377 -1.97 -27.31 -17.91
CA THR A 377 -0.96 -26.74 -18.80
C THR A 377 -0.06 -27.88 -19.21
N SER A 378 -0.51 -28.67 -20.20
CA SER A 378 0.41 -29.51 -20.96
C SER A 378 1.40 -28.59 -21.67
N ILE A 379 2.60 -28.51 -21.15
CA ILE A 379 3.74 -27.88 -21.83
C ILE A 379 3.96 -28.72 -23.10
N MET A 380 3.62 -28.15 -24.25
CA MET A 380 4.10 -28.70 -25.51
C MET A 380 5.62 -28.56 -25.50
N ALA A 381 6.32 -29.70 -25.57
CA ALA A 381 7.76 -29.69 -25.76
C ALA A 381 8.09 -28.97 -27.08
N PRO A 382 9.14 -28.14 -27.13
CA PRO A 382 9.57 -27.51 -28.36
C PRO A 382 10.06 -28.60 -29.34
N TYR A 383 9.57 -28.53 -30.60
CA TYR A 383 10.11 -29.28 -31.72
C TYR A 383 11.48 -28.73 -32.12
#